data_5aa8353d23090f4b7aaeb4b46c585a04
#
_entry.id   5aa8353d23090f4b7aaeb4b46c585a04
#
_cell.length_a   1.000
_cell.length_b   1.000
_cell.length_c   1.000
_cell.angle_alpha   90.00
_cell.angle_beta   90.00
_cell.angle_gamma   90.00
#
_symmetry.space_group_name_H-M   'P 1'
#
loop_
_entity.id
_entity.type
_entity.pdbx_description
1 polymer ?
#
loop_
_entity_poly.entity_id
_entity_poly.type
_entity_poly.pdbx_seq_one_letter_code
_entity_poly.pdbx_strand_id
1 'polypeptide(L)'
;MERLVRIVKDLRTIHRFNGYIHLKGIPGASPELIHEAGLYADRMSVNIEIPNEKSLQTLAPEKDFQSVFTPMRHIQQGVLESAEERKKYRSAPRFAPAGQSTQMIIGATPDSDKDILRLSSALYQRPTMKLSLIHI
;
A
#
# COMPACT_ATOMS: atom_id res chain seq x y z
N MET A 1 0.12 13.63 0.68
CA MET A 1 0.85 12.62 1.48
C MET A 1 1.59 13.23 2.68
N GLU A 2 2.35 14.32 2.53
CA GLU A 2 3.14 14.97 3.60
C GLU A 2 2.38 15.22 4.90
N ARG A 3 1.17 15.80 4.82
CA ARG A 3 0.34 16.06 6.00
C ARG A 3 -0.01 14.78 6.76
N LEU A 4 -0.30 13.69 6.04
CA LEU A 4 -0.62 12.40 6.65
C LEU A 4 0.60 11.80 7.34
N VAL A 5 1.77 11.85 6.70
CA VAL A 5 3.03 11.39 7.28
C VAL A 5 3.35 12.16 8.56
N ARG A 6 3.22 13.49 8.52
CA ARG A 6 3.43 14.34 9.70
C ARG A 6 2.50 13.94 10.86
N ILE A 7 1.21 13.76 10.59
CA ILE A 7 0.23 13.37 11.63
C ILE A 7 0.62 12.03 12.26
N VAL A 8 0.94 11.00 11.47
CA VAL A 8 1.29 9.69 12.04
C VAL A 8 2.61 9.72 12.79
N LYS A 9 3.57 10.52 12.35
CA LYS A 9 4.82 10.76 13.06
C LYS A 9 4.56 11.43 14.41
N ASP A 10 3.78 12.50 14.44
CA ASP A 10 3.44 13.23 15.67
C ASP A 10 2.67 12.31 16.65
N LEU A 11 1.74 11.50 16.15
CA LEU A 11 1.04 10.50 16.97
C LEU A 11 2.02 9.55 17.65
N ARG A 12 3.02 9.03 16.93
CA ARG A 12 4.02 8.10 17.49
C ARG A 12 5.02 8.79 18.43
N THR A 13 5.55 9.95 18.01
CA THR A 13 6.70 10.57 18.68
C THR A 13 6.29 11.53 19.80
N ILE A 14 5.25 12.34 19.60
CA ILE A 14 4.79 13.35 20.55
C ILE A 14 3.73 12.76 21.48
N HIS A 15 2.69 12.16 20.89
CA HIS A 15 1.55 11.63 21.65
C HIS A 15 1.75 10.21 22.16
N ARG A 16 2.84 9.53 21.79
CA ARG A 16 3.19 8.15 22.19
C ARG A 16 2.03 7.16 21.96
N PHE A 17 1.27 7.39 20.91
CA PHE A 17 0.13 6.54 20.56
C PHE A 17 0.62 5.15 20.15
N ASN A 18 0.22 4.12 20.89
CA ASN A 18 0.61 2.72 20.68
C ASN A 18 -0.47 1.89 19.96
N GLY A 19 -1.60 2.51 19.57
CA GLY A 19 -2.64 1.83 18.82
C GLY A 19 -2.24 1.55 17.38
N TYR A 20 -3.04 0.76 16.68
CA TYR A 20 -2.81 0.39 15.30
C TYR A 20 -3.04 1.58 14.34
N ILE A 21 -2.06 1.81 13.46
CA ILE A 21 -2.14 2.85 12.43
C ILE A 21 -2.09 2.18 11.05
N HIS A 22 -3.17 2.31 10.30
CA HIS A 22 -3.22 1.98 8.88
C HIS A 22 -3.17 3.28 8.07
N LEU A 23 -2.15 3.44 7.24
CA LEU A 23 -1.99 4.63 6.41
C LEU A 23 -2.20 4.32 4.94
N LYS A 24 -3.11 5.05 4.31
CA LYS A 24 -3.33 4.96 2.87
C LYS A 24 -2.29 5.82 2.14
N GLY A 25 -1.46 5.18 1.34
CA GLY A 25 -0.54 5.85 0.41
C GLY A 25 -1.31 6.46 -0.75
N ILE A 26 -0.88 7.64 -1.18
CA ILE A 26 -1.46 8.33 -2.33
C ILE A 26 -0.67 7.90 -3.57
N PRO A 27 -1.34 7.48 -4.67
CA PRO A 27 -0.67 7.23 -5.93
C PRO A 27 0.21 8.43 -6.35
N GLY A 28 1.40 8.15 -6.85
CA GLY A 28 2.37 9.22 -7.20
C GLY A 28 3.12 9.84 -6.03
N ALA A 29 2.93 9.36 -4.79
CA ALA A 29 3.75 9.83 -3.67
C ALA A 29 5.23 9.46 -3.86
N SER A 30 6.12 10.37 -3.44
CA SER A 30 7.56 10.14 -3.57
C SER A 30 8.03 8.94 -2.72
N PRO A 31 9.13 8.26 -3.13
CA PRO A 31 9.70 7.16 -2.36
C PRO A 31 10.05 7.53 -0.93
N GLU A 32 10.54 8.75 -0.70
CA GLU A 32 10.92 9.26 0.62
C GLU A 32 9.70 9.37 1.54
N LEU A 33 8.58 9.89 1.04
CA LEU A 33 7.34 9.99 1.80
C LEU A 33 6.75 8.62 2.11
N ILE A 34 6.85 7.67 1.18
CA ILE A 34 6.43 6.27 1.41
C ILE A 34 7.32 5.63 2.47
N HIS A 35 8.63 5.86 2.39
CA HIS A 35 9.57 5.34 3.38
C HIS A 35 9.29 5.92 4.77
N GLU A 36 9.19 7.24 4.90
CA GLU A 36 8.88 7.88 6.19
C GLU A 36 7.54 7.39 6.76
N ALA A 37 6.51 7.26 5.92
CA ALA A 37 5.21 6.72 6.33
C ALA A 37 5.32 5.32 6.93
N GLY A 38 6.11 4.44 6.29
CA GLY A 38 6.27 3.05 6.72
C GLY A 38 6.95 2.89 8.08
N LEU A 39 7.78 3.85 8.50
CA LEU A 39 8.42 3.85 9.82
C LEU A 39 7.42 4.09 10.97
N TYR A 40 6.29 4.74 10.70
CA TYR A 40 5.32 5.12 11.74
C TYR A 40 3.97 4.38 11.62
N ALA A 41 3.66 3.80 10.46
CA ALA A 41 2.45 3.02 10.25
C ALA A 41 2.67 1.53 10.54
N ASP A 42 1.66 0.85 11.06
CA ASP A 42 1.68 -0.62 11.18
C ASP A 42 1.39 -1.28 9.84
N ARG A 43 0.51 -0.70 9.04
CA ARG A 43 0.17 -1.14 7.69
C ARG A 43 0.07 0.04 6.74
N MET A 44 0.48 -0.18 5.51
CA MET A 44 0.23 0.77 4.43
C MET A 44 -0.65 0.14 3.35
N SER A 45 -1.40 0.98 2.63
CA SER A 45 -2.17 0.53 1.47
C SER A 45 -2.06 1.52 0.32
N VAL A 46 -2.09 1.00 -0.90
CA VAL A 46 -2.31 1.78 -2.12
C VAL A 46 -3.38 1.04 -2.90
N ASN A 47 -4.52 1.68 -3.12
CA ASN A 47 -5.63 1.02 -3.79
C ASN A 47 -5.42 0.97 -5.30
N ILE A 48 -5.65 -0.19 -5.89
CA ILE A 48 -5.67 -0.39 -7.35
C ILE A 48 -6.95 0.18 -7.93
N GLU A 49 -8.07 0.10 -7.18
CA GLU A 49 -9.43 0.51 -7.52
C GLU A 49 -10.03 -0.37 -8.63
N ILE A 50 -9.47 -0.37 -9.83
CA ILE A 50 -10.02 -1.06 -11.02
C ILE A 50 -9.02 -2.12 -11.50
N PRO A 51 -9.49 -3.34 -11.87
CA PRO A 51 -8.62 -4.46 -12.23
C PRO A 51 -7.93 -4.32 -13.58
N ASN A 52 -8.42 -3.46 -14.46
CA ASN A 52 -7.92 -3.25 -15.82
C ASN A 52 -7.48 -1.82 -16.04
N GLU A 53 -6.27 -1.61 -16.56
CA GLU A 53 -5.71 -0.27 -16.77
C GLU A 53 -6.55 0.57 -17.74
N LYS A 54 -7.07 -0.03 -18.81
CA LYS A 54 -7.94 0.65 -19.77
C LYS A 54 -9.24 1.15 -19.10
N SER A 55 -9.82 0.32 -18.24
CA SER A 55 -11.01 0.67 -17.46
C SER A 55 -10.68 1.74 -16.42
N LEU A 56 -9.49 1.67 -15.79
CA LEU A 56 -9.01 2.69 -14.87
C LEU A 56 -8.89 4.05 -15.56
N GLN A 57 -8.26 4.10 -16.73
CA GLN A 57 -8.10 5.33 -17.49
C GLN A 57 -9.44 5.95 -17.93
N THR A 58 -10.46 5.12 -18.14
CA THR A 58 -11.80 5.60 -18.49
C THR A 58 -12.48 6.28 -17.30
N LEU A 59 -12.33 5.75 -16.09
CA LEU A 59 -12.97 6.27 -14.87
C LEU A 59 -12.15 7.32 -14.15
N ALA A 60 -10.84 7.23 -14.23
CA ALA A 60 -9.88 8.11 -13.56
C ALA A 60 -8.68 8.40 -14.48
N PRO A 61 -8.86 9.26 -15.50
CA PRO A 61 -7.83 9.52 -16.51
C PRO A 61 -6.49 10.03 -15.95
N GLU A 62 -6.52 10.61 -14.77
CA GLU A 62 -5.35 11.10 -14.04
C GLU A 62 -4.53 9.99 -13.36
N LYS A 63 -5.01 8.74 -13.38
CA LYS A 63 -4.36 7.58 -12.77
C LYS A 63 -3.89 6.60 -13.82
N ASP A 64 -2.73 6.03 -13.59
CA ASP A 64 -2.21 4.88 -14.34
C ASP A 64 -1.73 3.79 -13.37
N PHE A 65 -1.53 2.59 -13.87
CA PHE A 65 -1.04 1.48 -13.06
C PHE A 65 0.38 1.73 -12.54
N GLN A 66 1.19 2.50 -13.22
CA GLN A 66 2.55 2.81 -12.77
C GLN A 66 2.52 3.64 -11.49
N SER A 67 1.68 4.68 -11.43
CA SER A 67 1.52 5.53 -10.24
C SER A 67 1.01 4.76 -9.02
N VAL A 68 0.28 3.67 -9.23
CA VAL A 68 -0.22 2.78 -8.16
C VAL A 68 0.83 1.73 -7.78
N PHE A 69 1.42 1.03 -8.76
CA PHE A 69 2.33 -0.08 -8.49
C PHE A 69 3.71 0.36 -8.01
N THR A 70 4.15 1.57 -8.36
CA THR A 70 5.45 2.07 -7.89
C THR A 70 5.50 2.24 -6.37
N PRO A 71 4.56 2.97 -5.72
CA PRO A 71 4.52 3.02 -4.26
C PRO A 71 4.33 1.63 -3.62
N MET A 72 3.53 0.74 -4.22
CA MET A 72 3.35 -0.62 -3.70
C MET A 72 4.67 -1.41 -3.67
N ARG A 73 5.53 -1.25 -4.69
CA ARG A 73 6.87 -1.86 -4.71
C ARG A 73 7.77 -1.29 -3.63
N HIS A 74 7.76 0.02 -3.42
CA HIS A 74 8.54 0.65 -2.35
C HIS A 74 8.10 0.17 -0.97
N ILE A 75 6.79 0.05 -0.72
CA ILE A 75 6.28 -0.51 0.54
C ILE A 75 6.75 -1.96 0.71
N GLN A 76 6.61 -2.79 -0.33
CA GLN A 76 7.04 -4.18 -0.28
C GLN A 76 8.53 -4.30 0.04
N GLN A 77 9.37 -3.52 -0.63
CA GLN A 77 10.80 -3.49 -0.42
C GLN A 77 11.14 -3.09 1.01
N GLY A 78 10.58 -2.00 1.52
CA GLY A 78 10.81 -1.55 2.90
C GLY A 78 10.40 -2.58 3.96
N VAL A 79 9.28 -3.30 3.75
CA VAL A 79 8.86 -4.38 4.65
C VAL A 79 9.88 -5.53 4.65
N LEU A 80 10.36 -5.94 3.47
CA LEU A 80 11.32 -7.04 3.35
C LEU A 80 12.69 -6.66 3.93
N GLU A 81 13.20 -5.47 3.60
CA GLU A 81 14.47 -4.96 4.12
C GLU A 81 14.44 -4.85 5.64
N SER A 82 13.39 -4.24 6.21
CA SER A 82 13.21 -4.15 7.67
C SER A 82 13.16 -5.54 8.32
N ALA A 83 12.49 -6.51 7.70
CA ALA A 83 12.45 -7.88 8.22
C ALA A 83 13.83 -8.54 8.24
N GLU A 84 14.64 -8.35 7.21
CA GLU A 84 16.00 -8.88 7.14
C GLU A 84 16.96 -8.17 8.10
N GLU A 85 16.88 -6.84 8.20
CA GLU A 85 17.69 -6.08 9.16
C GLU A 85 17.38 -6.47 10.61
N ARG A 86 16.12 -6.70 10.94
CA ARG A 86 15.71 -7.11 12.27
C ARG A 86 16.11 -8.54 12.65
N LYS A 87 16.41 -9.38 11.69
CA LYS A 87 17.06 -10.68 11.95
C LYS A 87 18.49 -10.49 12.48
N LYS A 88 19.19 -9.46 11.97
CA LYS A 88 20.57 -9.15 12.36
C LYS A 88 20.63 -8.25 13.60
N TYR A 89 19.76 -7.24 13.64
CA TYR A 89 19.76 -6.20 14.68
C TYR A 89 18.35 -6.04 15.27
N ARG A 90 18.15 -6.49 16.49
CA ARG A 90 16.85 -6.42 17.18
C ARG A 90 16.30 -4.99 17.33
N SER A 91 17.20 -4.01 17.38
CA SER A 91 16.90 -2.57 17.51
C SER A 91 16.60 -1.88 16.18
N ALA A 92 16.77 -2.56 15.04
CA ALA A 92 16.46 -1.97 13.75
C ALA A 92 14.99 -1.52 13.66
N PRO A 93 14.70 -0.38 13.03
CA PRO A 93 13.34 0.14 12.93
C PRO A 93 12.38 -0.86 12.27
N ARG A 94 11.14 -0.84 12.72
CA ARG A 94 10.08 -1.57 12.02
C ARG A 94 9.58 -0.72 10.87
N PHE A 95 9.27 -1.34 9.76
CA PHE A 95 8.63 -0.71 8.62
C PHE A 95 7.36 -1.47 8.28
N ALA A 96 6.20 -0.81 8.43
CA ALA A 96 4.88 -1.37 8.18
C ALA A 96 4.78 -2.88 8.54
N PRO A 97 4.96 -3.26 9.82
CA PRO A 97 5.15 -4.66 10.22
C PRO A 97 3.93 -5.56 9.95
N ALA A 98 2.74 -4.98 9.77
CA ALA A 98 1.55 -5.71 9.35
C ALA A 98 1.41 -5.79 7.81
N GLY A 99 2.45 -5.35 7.07
CA GLY A 99 2.51 -5.45 5.62
C GLY A 99 1.71 -4.39 4.89
N GLN A 100 1.44 -4.66 3.62
CA GLN A 100 0.64 -3.79 2.80
C GLN A 100 -0.69 -4.42 2.40
N SER A 101 -1.65 -3.56 2.04
CA SER A 101 -2.92 -3.98 1.48
C SER A 101 -3.27 -3.16 0.24
N THR A 102 -4.17 -3.70 -0.56
CA THR A 102 -4.80 -2.99 -1.67
C THR A 102 -6.29 -3.30 -1.69
N GLN A 103 -7.04 -2.49 -2.41
CA GLN A 103 -8.47 -2.65 -2.59
C GLN A 103 -8.80 -2.59 -4.07
N MET A 104 -9.75 -3.42 -4.47
CA MET A 104 -10.29 -3.49 -5.82
C MET A 104 -11.81 -3.40 -5.77
N ILE A 105 -12.39 -2.63 -6.67
CA ILE A 105 -13.83 -2.45 -6.82
C ILE A 105 -14.29 -3.39 -7.93
N ILE A 106 -15.28 -4.20 -7.63
CA ILE A 106 -15.87 -5.18 -8.55
C ILE A 106 -17.26 -4.70 -8.96
N GLY A 107 -17.57 -4.76 -10.24
CA GLY A 107 -18.87 -4.38 -10.78
C GLY A 107 -18.99 -2.93 -11.24
N ALA A 108 -17.99 -2.09 -11.01
CA ALA A 108 -17.98 -0.70 -11.51
C ALA A 108 -17.63 -0.59 -13.01
N THR A 109 -17.06 -1.64 -13.58
CA THR A 109 -16.58 -1.72 -14.97
C THR A 109 -16.94 -3.09 -15.55
N PRO A 110 -17.00 -3.24 -16.90
CA PRO A 110 -17.31 -4.49 -17.56
C PRO A 110 -16.12 -5.48 -17.59
N ASP A 111 -15.27 -5.42 -16.56
CA ASP A 111 -14.13 -6.33 -16.44
C ASP A 111 -14.61 -7.76 -16.17
N SER A 112 -13.95 -8.73 -16.81
CA SER A 112 -14.31 -10.13 -16.66
C SER A 112 -13.82 -10.71 -15.34
N ASP A 113 -14.54 -11.71 -14.80
CA ASP A 113 -14.09 -12.46 -13.62
C ASP A 113 -12.68 -13.02 -13.80
N LYS A 114 -12.34 -13.42 -15.05
CA LYS A 114 -11.01 -13.91 -15.40
C LYS A 114 -9.92 -12.86 -15.16
N ASP A 115 -10.16 -11.60 -15.52
CA ASP A 115 -9.18 -10.51 -15.33
C ASP A 115 -9.04 -10.17 -13.84
N ILE A 116 -10.16 -10.14 -13.13
CA ILE A 116 -10.21 -9.93 -11.69
C ILE A 116 -9.41 -11.02 -10.96
N LEU A 117 -9.67 -12.28 -11.28
CA LEU A 117 -8.98 -13.43 -10.66
C LEU A 117 -7.50 -13.48 -11.02
N ARG A 118 -7.12 -13.16 -12.25
CA ARG A 118 -5.72 -13.05 -12.67
C ARG A 118 -4.95 -12.02 -11.88
N LEU A 119 -5.50 -10.80 -11.78
CA LEU A 119 -4.86 -9.73 -11.02
C LEU A 119 -4.80 -10.07 -9.53
N SER A 120 -5.87 -10.61 -8.96
CA SER A 120 -5.92 -11.06 -7.57
C SER A 120 -4.85 -12.11 -7.28
N SER A 121 -4.74 -13.13 -8.14
CA SER A 121 -3.71 -14.17 -8.02
C SER A 121 -2.29 -13.59 -8.08
N ALA A 122 -2.02 -12.69 -9.04
CA ALA A 122 -0.72 -12.04 -9.17
C ALA A 122 -0.37 -11.16 -7.94
N LEU A 123 -1.37 -10.53 -7.32
CA LEU A 123 -1.18 -9.74 -6.11
C LEU A 123 -0.88 -10.62 -4.90
N TYR A 124 -1.60 -11.73 -4.71
CA TYR A 124 -1.37 -12.65 -3.60
C TYR A 124 -0.03 -13.39 -3.68
N GLN A 125 0.55 -13.53 -4.88
CA GLN A 125 1.90 -14.07 -5.06
C GLN A 125 3.00 -13.11 -4.58
N ARG A 126 2.68 -11.82 -4.37
CA ARG A 126 3.63 -10.86 -3.83
C ARG A 126 3.72 -11.02 -2.32
N PRO A 127 4.95 -11.15 -1.75
CA PRO A 127 5.12 -11.17 -0.31
C PRO A 127 4.56 -9.87 0.31
N THR A 128 3.99 -10.00 1.52
CA THR A 128 3.45 -8.90 2.30
C THR A 128 2.10 -8.31 1.84
N MET A 129 1.52 -8.79 0.73
CA MET A 129 0.26 -8.28 0.21
C MET A 129 -0.97 -8.90 0.89
N LYS A 130 -1.93 -8.03 1.23
CA LYS A 130 -3.31 -8.37 1.61
C LYS A 130 -4.24 -7.70 0.61
N LEU A 131 -5.22 -8.42 0.10
CA LEU A 131 -6.19 -7.90 -0.87
C LEU A 131 -7.58 -7.80 -0.23
N SER A 132 -8.27 -6.70 -0.50
CA SER A 132 -9.69 -6.53 -0.21
C SER A 132 -10.45 -6.33 -1.51
N LEU A 133 -11.53 -7.08 -1.69
CA LEU A 133 -12.46 -6.93 -2.80
C LEU A 133 -13.73 -6.27 -2.28
N ILE A 134 -14.19 -5.22 -2.97
CA ILE A 134 -15.45 -4.55 -2.70
C ILE A 134 -16.34 -4.71 -3.92
N HIS A 135 -17.51 -5.28 -3.71
CA HIS A 135 -18.56 -5.39 -4.72
C HIS A 135 -19.49 -4.19 -4.62
N ILE A 136 -19.79 -3.58 -5.77
CA ILE A 136 -20.74 -2.47 -5.91
C ILE A 136 -21.97 -2.94 -6.68
#